data_5564ba905871052de19fce41767c13fb
#
_entry.id   5564ba905871052de19fce41767c13fb
#
_cell.length_a   1.000
_cell.length_b   1.000
_cell.length_c   1.000
_cell.angle_alpha   90.00
_cell.angle_beta   90.00
_cell.angle_gamma   90.00
#
_symmetry.space_group_name_H-M   'P 1'
#
loop_
_entity.id
_entity.type
_entity.pdbx_description
1 polymer ?
#
loop_
_entity_poly.entity_id
_entity_poly.type
_entity_poly.pdbx_seq_one_letter_code
_entity_poly.pdbx_strand_id
1 'polypeptide(L)'
;MVFALVPALGFVGELIAKLWWAVYKLLHRIIYGISRITDVNINKYAEYRCDAYAVKYGCGEGLLSFLRRLKRTEDVYGEHPTFTEYIMSTHPSTEKRIARLEKLL
;
A
#
# COMPACT_ATOMS: atom_id res chain seq x y z
N MET A 1 12.86 -8.69 55.45
CA MET A 1 13.61 -8.43 54.22
C MET A 1 13.12 -9.23 53.05
N VAL A 2 12.96 -10.52 53.15
CA VAL A 2 12.49 -11.39 52.05
C VAL A 2 11.09 -10.99 51.57
N PHE A 3 10.18 -10.62 52.47
CA PHE A 3 8.81 -10.23 52.13
C PHE A 3 8.71 -8.90 51.43
N ALA A 4 9.71 -8.01 51.57
CA ALA A 4 9.75 -6.71 50.84
C ALA A 4 10.30 -6.88 49.42
N LEU A 5 11.13 -7.90 49.17
CA LEU A 5 11.69 -8.16 47.84
C LEU A 5 10.66 -8.75 46.87
N VAL A 6 9.71 -9.55 47.35
CA VAL A 6 8.71 -10.21 46.50
C VAL A 6 7.81 -9.21 45.76
N PRO A 7 7.24 -8.20 46.43
CA PRO A 7 6.46 -7.14 45.72
C PRO A 7 7.30 -6.32 44.76
N ALA A 8 8.56 -6.00 45.13
CA ALA A 8 9.48 -5.25 44.28
C ALA A 8 9.86 -6.04 42.99
N LEU A 9 10.11 -7.35 43.12
CA LEU A 9 10.37 -8.23 41.99
C LEU A 9 9.14 -8.38 41.09
N GLY A 10 7.94 -8.45 41.66
CA GLY A 10 6.69 -8.47 40.93
C GLY A 10 6.47 -7.20 40.13
N PHE A 11 6.74 -6.03 40.73
CA PHE A 11 6.65 -4.77 40.04
C PHE A 11 7.63 -4.64 38.88
N VAL A 12 8.88 -5.03 39.09
CA VAL A 12 9.90 -5.05 38.03
C VAL A 12 9.52 -6.01 36.91
N GLY A 13 9.02 -7.19 37.24
CA GLY A 13 8.55 -8.16 36.27
C GLY A 13 7.41 -7.63 35.41
N GLU A 14 6.43 -6.95 36.02
CA GLU A 14 5.35 -6.31 35.28
C GLU A 14 5.84 -5.20 34.35
N LEU A 15 6.78 -4.39 34.83
CA LEU A 15 7.37 -3.31 34.03
C LEU A 15 8.10 -3.87 32.80
N ILE A 16 8.90 -4.91 33.00
CA ILE A 16 9.60 -5.60 31.90
C ILE A 16 8.59 -6.17 30.90
N ALA A 17 7.54 -6.82 31.37
CA ALA A 17 6.49 -7.40 30.52
C ALA A 17 5.78 -6.31 29.69
N LYS A 18 5.47 -5.17 30.30
CA LYS A 18 4.85 -4.04 29.60
C LYS A 18 5.77 -3.43 28.55
N LEU A 19 7.07 -3.28 28.86
CA LEU A 19 8.06 -2.79 27.91
C LEU A 19 8.23 -3.76 26.75
N TRP A 20 8.32 -5.04 27.02
CA TRP A 20 8.42 -6.09 26.01
C TRP A 20 7.20 -6.07 25.08
N TRP A 21 6.01 -5.95 25.66
CA TRP A 21 4.77 -5.88 24.90
C TRP A 21 4.70 -4.63 24.02
N ALA A 22 5.15 -3.47 24.53
CA ALA A 22 5.22 -2.22 23.77
C ALA A 22 6.19 -2.34 22.59
N VAL A 23 7.37 -2.92 22.80
CA VAL A 23 8.36 -3.19 21.74
C VAL A 23 7.78 -4.14 20.68
N TYR A 24 7.14 -5.22 21.12
CA TYR A 24 6.49 -6.17 20.23
C TYR A 24 5.44 -5.49 19.34
N LYS A 25 4.55 -4.68 19.93
CA LYS A 25 3.54 -3.94 19.17
C LYS A 25 4.17 -2.98 18.15
N LEU A 26 5.23 -2.28 18.54
CA LEU A 26 5.92 -1.36 17.65
C LEU A 26 6.53 -2.08 16.47
N LEU A 27 7.26 -3.16 16.72
CA LEU A 27 7.86 -3.99 15.67
C LEU A 27 6.80 -4.58 14.74
N HIS A 28 5.70 -5.06 15.30
CA HIS A 28 4.60 -5.59 14.51
C HIS A 28 4.00 -4.52 13.58
N ARG A 29 3.81 -3.31 14.06
CA ARG A 29 3.33 -2.19 13.23
C ARG A 29 4.29 -1.84 12.11
N ILE A 30 5.59 -1.82 12.39
CA ILE A 30 6.62 -1.52 11.39
C ILE A 30 6.63 -2.60 10.31
N ILE A 31 6.65 -3.87 10.69
CA ILE A 31 6.67 -4.99 9.76
C ILE A 31 5.39 -5.01 8.91
N TYR A 32 4.24 -4.81 9.54
CA TYR A 32 2.97 -4.73 8.83
C TYR A 32 2.94 -3.59 7.81
N GLY A 33 3.42 -2.41 8.21
CA GLY A 33 3.50 -1.25 7.32
C GLY A 33 4.41 -1.49 6.12
N ILE A 34 5.58 -2.08 6.33
CA ILE A 34 6.52 -2.44 5.25
C ILE A 34 5.89 -3.46 4.31
N SER A 35 5.28 -4.51 4.85
CA SER A 35 4.59 -5.53 4.04
C SER A 35 3.48 -4.92 3.19
N ARG A 36 2.69 -4.04 3.78
CA ARG A 36 1.60 -3.37 3.06
C ARG A 36 2.10 -2.51 1.91
N ILE A 37 3.14 -1.72 2.13
CA ILE A 37 3.74 -0.89 1.08
C ILE A 37 4.33 -1.76 -0.03
N THR A 38 4.99 -2.85 0.31
CA THR A 38 5.56 -3.79 -0.66
C THR A 38 4.47 -4.43 -1.52
N ASP A 39 3.39 -4.90 -0.91
CA ASP A 39 2.26 -5.51 -1.63
C ASP A 39 1.60 -4.53 -2.60
N VAL A 40 1.40 -3.29 -2.17
CA VAL A 40 0.83 -2.23 -3.01
C VAL A 40 1.73 -1.96 -4.23
N ASN A 41 3.03 -1.87 -4.04
CA ASN A 41 3.98 -1.63 -5.13
C ASN A 41 4.06 -2.81 -6.11
N ILE A 42 4.03 -4.04 -5.62
CA ILE A 42 4.02 -5.24 -6.45
C ILE A 42 2.75 -5.27 -7.31
N ASN A 43 1.60 -4.96 -6.73
CA ASN A 43 0.33 -4.92 -7.46
C ASN A 43 0.32 -3.84 -8.54
N LYS A 44 0.82 -2.64 -8.24
CA LYS A 44 0.95 -1.57 -9.24
C LYS A 44 1.87 -1.98 -10.39
N TYR A 45 2.97 -2.63 -10.09
CA TYR A 45 3.89 -3.13 -11.10
C TYR A 45 3.23 -4.20 -12.00
N ALA A 46 2.47 -5.10 -11.43
CA ALA A 46 1.74 -6.12 -12.17
C ALA A 46 0.72 -5.49 -13.14
N GLU A 47 -0.01 -4.46 -12.71
CA GLU A 47 -0.92 -3.70 -13.59
C GLU A 47 -0.21 -3.08 -14.79
N TYR A 48 0.95 -2.45 -14.57
CA TYR A 48 1.76 -1.90 -15.65
C TYR A 48 2.27 -2.96 -16.60
N ARG A 49 2.63 -4.12 -16.11
CA ARG A 49 3.03 -5.26 -16.96
C ARG A 49 1.86 -5.75 -17.81
N CYS A 50 0.67 -5.84 -17.25
CA CYS A 50 -0.53 -6.20 -18.00
C CYS A 50 -0.81 -5.20 -19.12
N ASP A 51 -0.67 -3.91 -18.85
CA ASP A 51 -0.82 -2.86 -19.87
C ASP A 51 0.22 -3.01 -21.00
N ALA A 52 1.45 -3.31 -20.67
CA ALA A 52 2.51 -3.56 -21.67
C ALA A 52 2.23 -4.80 -22.53
N TYR A 53 1.68 -5.86 -21.94
CA TYR A 53 1.26 -7.03 -22.68
C TYR A 53 0.11 -6.72 -23.65
N ALA A 54 -0.85 -5.89 -23.24
CA ALA A 54 -1.92 -5.45 -24.11
C ALA A 54 -1.39 -4.74 -25.36
N VAL A 55 -0.38 -3.89 -25.21
CA VAL A 55 0.29 -3.24 -26.33
C VAL A 55 0.98 -4.26 -27.23
N LYS A 56 1.71 -5.20 -26.63
CA LYS A 56 2.44 -6.25 -27.36
C LYS A 56 1.53 -7.09 -28.25
N TYR A 57 0.31 -7.37 -27.81
CA TYR A 57 -0.65 -8.19 -28.54
C TYR A 57 -1.68 -7.39 -29.35
N GLY A 58 -1.44 -6.11 -29.57
CA GLY A 58 -2.26 -5.27 -30.44
C GLY A 58 -3.54 -4.71 -29.80
N CYS A 59 -3.71 -4.84 -28.48
CA CYS A 59 -4.87 -4.34 -27.75
C CYS A 59 -4.63 -2.99 -27.06
N GLY A 60 -3.45 -2.38 -27.28
CA GLY A 60 -3.04 -1.16 -26.56
C GLY A 60 -3.92 0.04 -26.82
N GLU A 61 -4.33 0.26 -28.08
CA GLU A 61 -5.21 1.40 -28.44
C GLU A 61 -6.61 1.25 -27.84
N GLY A 62 -7.15 0.04 -27.83
CA GLY A 62 -8.45 -0.23 -27.20
C GLY A 62 -8.41 -0.01 -25.70
N LEU A 63 -7.33 -0.45 -25.04
CA LEU A 63 -7.11 -0.20 -23.61
C LEU A 63 -6.95 1.28 -23.31
N LEU A 64 -6.19 2.00 -24.12
CA LEU A 64 -6.01 3.45 -23.96
C LEU A 64 -7.35 4.19 -24.10
N SER A 65 -8.15 3.83 -25.08
CA SER A 65 -9.50 4.39 -25.27
C SER A 65 -10.39 4.14 -24.05
N PHE A 66 -10.37 2.94 -23.52
CA PHE A 66 -11.10 2.57 -22.30
C PHE A 66 -10.64 3.41 -21.10
N LEU A 67 -9.35 3.53 -20.88
CA LEU A 67 -8.79 4.30 -19.76
C LEU A 67 -9.14 5.80 -19.87
N ARG A 68 -9.14 6.35 -21.07
CA ARG A 68 -9.56 7.74 -21.29
C ARG A 68 -11.03 7.96 -20.96
N ARG A 69 -11.90 7.00 -21.26
CA ARG A 69 -13.31 7.05 -20.86
C ARG A 69 -13.47 6.95 -19.35
N LEU A 70 -12.71 6.05 -18.73
CA LEU A 70 -12.71 5.88 -17.28
C LEU A 70 -12.28 7.17 -16.59
N LYS A 71 -11.22 7.80 -17.07
CA LYS A 71 -10.75 9.08 -16.53
C LYS A 71 -11.81 10.19 -16.64
N ARG A 72 -12.49 10.29 -17.76
CA ARG A 72 -13.58 11.26 -17.93
C ARG A 72 -14.71 11.02 -16.93
N THR A 73 -15.05 9.78 -16.66
CA THR A 73 -16.05 9.41 -15.67
C THR A 73 -15.59 9.78 -14.26
N GLU A 74 -14.35 9.49 -13.91
CA GLU A 74 -13.76 9.89 -12.62
C GLU A 74 -13.78 11.41 -12.43
N ASP A 75 -13.44 12.18 -13.46
CA ASP A 75 -13.45 13.64 -13.42
C ASP A 75 -14.86 14.20 -13.24
N VAL A 76 -15.86 13.62 -13.92
CA VAL A 76 -17.27 14.05 -13.82
C VAL A 76 -17.84 13.80 -12.41
N TYR A 77 -17.54 12.66 -11.82
CA TYR A 77 -18.00 12.30 -10.47
C TYR A 77 -17.13 12.85 -9.35
N GLY A 78 -16.03 13.52 -9.68
CA GLY A 78 -15.14 14.10 -8.69
C GLY A 78 -14.39 13.07 -7.82
N GLU A 79 -14.23 11.86 -8.32
CA GLU A 79 -13.54 10.78 -7.63
C GLU A 79 -12.02 10.94 -7.75
N HIS A 80 -11.48 11.89 -6.99
CA HIS A 80 -10.03 12.06 -6.88
C HIS A 80 -9.55 11.55 -5.52
N PRO A 81 -8.70 10.52 -5.48
CA PRO A 81 -8.18 10.02 -4.21
C PRO A 81 -7.29 11.06 -3.55
N THR A 82 -7.31 11.09 -2.22
CA THR A 82 -6.33 11.84 -1.44
C THR A 82 -4.95 11.23 -1.63
N PHE A 83 -3.89 11.98 -1.26
CA PHE A 83 -2.50 11.48 -1.35
C PHE A 83 -2.32 10.16 -0.60
N THR A 84 -2.90 10.04 0.60
CA THR A 84 -2.84 8.82 1.41
C THR A 84 -3.57 7.66 0.72
N GLU A 85 -4.77 7.89 0.21
CA GLU A 85 -5.53 6.89 -0.55
C GLU A 85 -4.78 6.44 -1.79
N TYR A 86 -4.13 7.36 -2.49
CA TYR A 86 -3.32 7.07 -3.66
C TYR A 86 -2.14 6.16 -3.33
N ILE A 87 -1.38 6.46 -2.27
CA ILE A 87 -0.24 5.62 -1.84
C ILE A 87 -0.70 4.23 -1.43
N MET A 88 -1.82 4.12 -0.73
CA MET A 88 -2.36 2.85 -0.23
C MET A 88 -3.22 2.10 -1.24
N SER A 89 -3.46 2.67 -2.42
CA SER A 89 -4.19 2.01 -3.49
C SER A 89 -3.38 0.86 -4.08
N THR A 90 -4.03 -0.27 -4.30
CA THR A 90 -3.43 -1.43 -4.97
C THR A 90 -3.34 -1.25 -6.49
N HIS A 91 -4.00 -0.23 -7.02
CA HIS A 91 -4.01 0.08 -8.45
C HIS A 91 -3.28 1.39 -8.73
N PRO A 92 -2.53 1.48 -9.83
CA PRO A 92 -1.98 2.77 -10.25
C PRO A 92 -3.09 3.71 -10.69
N SER A 93 -2.84 5.01 -10.66
CA SER A 93 -3.81 5.98 -11.14
C SER A 93 -4.07 5.81 -12.63
N THR A 94 -5.30 6.12 -13.05
CA THR A 94 -5.68 6.08 -14.46
C THR A 94 -4.79 6.99 -15.31
N GLU A 95 -4.46 8.17 -14.81
CA GLU A 95 -3.55 9.10 -15.47
C GLU A 95 -2.16 8.52 -15.76
N LYS A 96 -1.58 7.84 -14.80
CA LYS A 96 -0.26 7.21 -14.95
C LYS A 96 -0.30 6.06 -15.96
N ARG A 97 -1.36 5.27 -15.95
CA ARG A 97 -1.55 4.19 -16.91
C ARG A 97 -1.67 4.75 -18.33
N ILE A 98 -2.48 5.80 -18.51
CA ILE A 98 -2.62 6.50 -19.80
C ILE A 98 -1.26 7.02 -20.28
N ALA A 99 -0.51 7.72 -19.43
CA ALA A 99 0.79 8.27 -19.78
C ALA A 99 1.78 7.19 -20.21
N ARG A 100 1.80 6.05 -19.52
CA ARG A 100 2.66 4.92 -19.89
C ARG A 100 2.26 4.28 -21.21
N LEU A 101 0.97 4.08 -21.44
CA LEU A 101 0.47 3.53 -22.71
C LEU A 101 0.78 4.45 -23.89
N GLU A 102 0.63 5.74 -23.74
CA GLU A 102 0.97 6.72 -24.79
C GLU A 102 2.46 6.64 -25.17
N LYS A 103 3.35 6.37 -24.22
CA LYS A 103 4.77 6.17 -24.50
C LYS A 103 5.05 4.87 -25.23
N LEU A 104 4.26 3.83 -25.02
CA LEU A 104 4.44 2.52 -25.64
C LEU A 104 3.81 2.44 -27.04
N LEU A 105 2.84 3.30 -27.31
CA LEU A 105 2.16 3.40 -28.60
C LEU A 105 2.82 4.47 -29.47
#